data_daf8942004379f881ffaef9228a8582d
#
_entry.id   daf8942004379f881ffaef9228a8582d
#
_cell.length_a   1.000
_cell.length_b   1.000
_cell.length_c   1.000
_cell.angle_alpha   90.00
_cell.angle_beta   90.00
_cell.angle_gamma   90.00
#
_symmetry.space_group_name_H-M   'P 1'
#
loop_
_entity.id
_entity.type
_entity.pdbx_description
1 polymer ?
#
loop_
_entity_poly.entity_id
_entity_poly.type
_entity_poly.pdbx_seq_one_letter_code
_entity_poly.pdbx_strand_id
1 'polypeptide(L)'
;VPLNTVMLARGSSSRPEPLERMLAAGAAGLKIHEDVGANATALDMALRVADAHDVQVCLHTDGLNEGLLVEDTLRVIDGRTIHAFHIEGTGGGHAPDVMRLAGEPNILTSSTNPTFPFGLNTAAEHAAMVELVHVLRADLPGDAQLARDRVRPATMAAEDVLHDLGLIHMTTSDSQGMGRIGETLRRTMQLASVMRDARGAAGDDDNDRVLRYLAKATINPAIAHGIAHDVGSLEVGKLADIVLWEPG
;
A
#
# COMPACT_ATOMS: atom_id res chain seq x y z
N VAL A 1 -10.87 -5.71 -20.17
CA VAL A 1 -9.49 -5.34 -19.82
C VAL A 1 -8.63 -6.57 -20.11
N PRO A 2 -7.53 -6.46 -20.89
CA PRO A 2 -6.67 -7.60 -21.21
C PRO A 2 -5.65 -7.90 -20.08
N LEU A 3 -6.10 -7.82 -18.84
CA LEU A 3 -5.29 -8.03 -17.64
C LEU A 3 -6.09 -8.87 -16.65
N ASN A 4 -5.39 -9.67 -15.86
CA ASN A 4 -5.99 -10.32 -14.70
C ASN A 4 -6.31 -9.27 -13.64
N THR A 5 -7.53 -9.29 -13.13
CA THR A 5 -7.98 -8.33 -12.13
C THR A 5 -8.63 -9.04 -10.96
N VAL A 6 -8.34 -8.58 -9.76
CA VAL A 6 -9.04 -8.96 -8.54
C VAL A 6 -9.80 -7.75 -8.00
N MET A 7 -11.03 -7.97 -7.55
CA MET A 7 -11.88 -6.91 -7.02
C MET A 7 -12.07 -7.11 -5.54
N LEU A 8 -11.77 -6.05 -4.76
CA LEU A 8 -12.04 -6.03 -3.33
C LEU A 8 -13.42 -5.44 -3.09
N ALA A 9 -14.16 -6.03 -2.18
CA ALA A 9 -15.44 -5.48 -1.73
C ALA A 9 -15.23 -4.50 -0.57
N ARG A 10 -16.23 -3.66 -0.34
CA ARG A 10 -16.27 -2.76 0.80
C ARG A 10 -16.36 -3.54 2.10
N GLY A 11 -15.35 -3.40 2.97
CA GLY A 11 -15.24 -4.10 4.25
C GLY A 11 -15.91 -3.41 5.44
N SER A 12 -16.45 -2.19 5.25
CA SER A 12 -16.99 -1.35 6.33
C SER A 12 -18.35 -1.83 6.79
N SER A 13 -18.38 -2.89 7.58
CA SER A 13 -19.59 -3.43 8.20
C SER A 13 -19.28 -3.97 9.59
N SER A 14 -20.16 -3.69 10.56
CA SER A 14 -20.11 -4.31 11.90
C SER A 14 -20.85 -5.65 11.97
N ARG A 15 -21.36 -6.15 10.84
CA ARG A 15 -22.11 -7.41 10.74
C ARG A 15 -21.51 -8.28 9.64
N PRO A 16 -21.47 -9.62 9.83
CA PRO A 16 -20.83 -10.54 8.87
C PRO A 16 -21.63 -10.69 7.56
N GLU A 17 -22.96 -10.71 7.61
CA GLU A 17 -23.78 -11.10 6.46
C GLU A 17 -23.60 -10.21 5.20
N PRO A 18 -23.41 -8.87 5.29
CA PRO A 18 -23.10 -8.08 4.11
C PRO A 18 -21.75 -8.43 3.50
N LEU A 19 -20.74 -8.72 4.35
CA LEU A 19 -19.39 -9.06 3.90
C LEU A 19 -19.38 -10.44 3.22
N GLU A 20 -20.00 -11.43 3.83
CA GLU A 20 -20.14 -12.79 3.29
C GLU A 20 -20.86 -12.79 1.93
N ARG A 21 -21.94 -11.99 1.79
CA ARG A 21 -22.63 -11.86 0.49
C ARG A 21 -21.75 -11.28 -0.60
N MET A 22 -20.85 -10.33 -0.27
CA MET A 22 -19.94 -9.77 -1.26
C MET A 22 -18.86 -10.76 -1.67
N LEU A 23 -18.34 -11.54 -0.73
CA LEU A 23 -17.39 -12.62 -1.02
C LEU A 23 -18.07 -13.71 -1.86
N ALA A 24 -19.28 -14.12 -1.51
CA ALA A 24 -20.06 -15.08 -2.29
C ALA A 24 -20.40 -14.58 -3.70
N ALA A 25 -20.44 -13.26 -3.91
CA ALA A 25 -20.61 -12.65 -5.23
C ALA A 25 -19.30 -12.57 -6.06
N GLY A 26 -18.18 -13.03 -5.52
CA GLY A 26 -16.90 -13.12 -6.22
C GLY A 26 -15.88 -12.04 -5.87
N ALA A 27 -16.06 -11.31 -4.77
CA ALA A 27 -15.01 -10.42 -4.28
C ALA A 27 -13.84 -11.26 -3.75
N ALA A 28 -12.61 -10.84 -4.07
CA ALA A 28 -11.38 -11.53 -3.70
C ALA A 28 -10.84 -11.12 -2.31
N GLY A 29 -11.53 -10.23 -1.63
CA GLY A 29 -11.16 -9.72 -0.31
C GLY A 29 -11.97 -8.49 0.07
N LEU A 30 -11.59 -7.88 1.18
CA LEU A 30 -12.31 -6.75 1.77
C LEU A 30 -11.41 -5.52 1.89
N LYS A 31 -11.91 -4.33 1.52
CA LYS A 31 -11.23 -3.04 1.69
C LYS A 31 -11.90 -2.21 2.78
N ILE A 32 -11.11 -1.75 3.73
CA ILE A 32 -11.52 -0.79 4.77
C ILE A 32 -10.94 0.59 4.43
N HIS A 33 -11.76 1.62 4.50
CA HIS A 33 -11.39 3.01 4.27
C HIS A 33 -12.21 3.92 5.18
N GLU A 34 -11.61 4.97 5.74
CA GLU A 34 -12.25 5.88 6.69
C GLU A 34 -13.43 6.62 6.10
N ASP A 35 -13.37 7.04 4.84
CA ASP A 35 -14.48 7.72 4.13
C ASP A 35 -15.80 6.96 4.17
N VAL A 36 -15.72 5.65 4.39
CA VAL A 36 -16.88 4.77 4.39
C VAL A 36 -17.04 4.00 5.71
N GLY A 37 -16.27 4.40 6.73
CA GLY A 37 -16.32 3.88 8.08
C GLY A 37 -15.23 2.83 8.37
N ALA A 38 -14.11 3.30 8.92
CA ALA A 38 -12.99 2.47 9.37
C ALA A 38 -12.89 2.50 10.91
N ASN A 39 -13.96 2.09 11.60
CA ASN A 39 -13.92 1.97 13.04
C ASN A 39 -13.46 0.58 13.50
N ALA A 40 -13.09 0.46 14.78
CA ALA A 40 -12.58 -0.75 15.37
C ALA A 40 -13.50 -1.98 15.15
N THR A 41 -14.81 -1.79 15.28
CA THR A 41 -15.79 -2.88 15.11
C THR A 41 -15.86 -3.35 13.66
N ALA A 42 -15.81 -2.43 12.69
CA ALA A 42 -15.83 -2.79 11.28
C ALA A 42 -14.56 -3.53 10.88
N LEU A 43 -13.39 -3.07 11.34
CA LEU A 43 -12.12 -3.73 11.08
C LEU A 43 -12.06 -5.12 11.71
N ASP A 44 -12.46 -5.28 12.98
CA ASP A 44 -12.51 -6.58 13.64
C ASP A 44 -13.45 -7.56 12.92
N MET A 45 -14.65 -7.08 12.51
CA MET A 45 -15.61 -7.90 11.79
C MET A 45 -15.08 -8.34 10.42
N ALA A 46 -14.45 -7.42 9.67
CA ALA A 46 -13.85 -7.74 8.38
C ALA A 46 -12.74 -8.80 8.53
N LEU A 47 -11.88 -8.67 9.54
CA LEU A 47 -10.83 -9.66 9.82
C LEU A 47 -11.40 -11.03 10.21
N ARG A 48 -12.46 -11.09 11.02
CA ARG A 48 -13.13 -12.35 11.36
C ARG A 48 -13.73 -13.05 10.13
N VAL A 49 -14.37 -12.29 9.27
CA VAL A 49 -14.95 -12.84 8.03
C VAL A 49 -13.83 -13.28 7.09
N ALA A 50 -12.76 -12.49 6.97
CA ALA A 50 -11.61 -12.83 6.16
C ALA A 50 -10.91 -14.10 6.61
N ASP A 51 -10.71 -14.29 7.91
CA ASP A 51 -10.16 -15.51 8.50
C ASP A 51 -11.03 -16.73 8.18
N ALA A 52 -12.37 -16.58 8.21
CA ALA A 52 -13.30 -17.69 7.93
C ALA A 52 -13.34 -18.06 6.44
N HIS A 53 -13.02 -17.15 5.54
CA HIS A 53 -13.10 -17.33 4.09
C HIS A 53 -11.73 -17.40 3.41
N ASP A 54 -10.63 -17.32 4.15
CA ASP A 54 -9.25 -17.32 3.66
C ASP A 54 -9.02 -16.25 2.58
N VAL A 55 -9.40 -15.01 2.89
CA VAL A 55 -9.25 -13.86 2.00
C VAL A 55 -8.54 -12.71 2.70
N GLN A 56 -8.01 -11.75 1.92
CA GLN A 56 -7.28 -10.62 2.46
C GLN A 56 -8.20 -9.47 2.91
N VAL A 57 -7.86 -8.83 4.03
CA VAL A 57 -8.33 -7.49 4.38
C VAL A 57 -7.28 -6.47 3.98
N CYS A 58 -7.71 -5.44 3.28
CA CYS A 58 -6.86 -4.31 2.89
C CYS A 58 -7.32 -3.05 3.64
N LEU A 59 -6.43 -2.48 4.42
CA LEU A 59 -6.70 -1.28 5.22
C LEU A 59 -6.04 -0.05 4.59
N HIS A 60 -6.81 1.02 4.39
CA HIS A 60 -6.27 2.35 4.18
C HIS A 60 -5.76 2.87 5.52
N THR A 61 -4.46 3.17 5.59
CA THR A 61 -3.80 3.41 6.86
C THR A 61 -3.60 4.89 7.15
N ASP A 62 -4.52 5.45 7.89
CA ASP A 62 -4.40 6.77 8.48
C ASP A 62 -4.78 6.80 9.98
N GLY A 63 -4.86 5.63 10.58
CA GLY A 63 -5.51 5.39 11.83
C GLY A 63 -7.02 5.17 11.66
N LEU A 64 -7.65 4.55 12.63
CA LEU A 64 -9.09 4.29 12.59
C LEU A 64 -9.85 5.62 12.70
N ASN A 65 -10.58 5.98 11.65
CA ASN A 65 -11.35 7.23 11.54
C ASN A 65 -10.53 8.52 11.70
N GLU A 66 -9.26 8.50 11.30
CA GLU A 66 -8.32 9.64 11.40
C GLU A 66 -8.12 10.19 12.83
N GLY A 67 -8.62 9.53 13.84
CA GLY A 67 -8.61 10.04 15.20
C GLY A 67 -7.93 9.16 16.23
N LEU A 68 -7.52 7.94 15.84
CA LEU A 68 -6.90 6.98 16.74
C LEU A 68 -5.40 6.85 16.45
N LEU A 69 -4.67 6.41 17.48
CA LEU A 69 -3.24 6.13 17.37
C LEU A 69 -3.00 4.76 16.73
N VAL A 70 -1.79 4.52 16.25
CA VAL A 70 -1.42 3.23 15.63
C VAL A 70 -1.60 2.05 16.60
N GLU A 71 -1.43 2.28 17.91
CA GLU A 71 -1.67 1.28 18.95
C GLU A 71 -3.12 0.79 18.97
N ASP A 72 -4.07 1.63 18.65
CA ASP A 72 -5.48 1.24 18.57
C ASP A 72 -5.72 0.35 17.35
N THR A 73 -5.10 0.68 16.22
CA THR A 73 -5.12 -0.14 15.01
C THR A 73 -4.49 -1.51 15.27
N LEU A 74 -3.30 -1.55 15.87
CA LEU A 74 -2.60 -2.80 16.23
C LEU A 74 -3.44 -3.67 17.19
N ARG A 75 -4.09 -3.05 18.17
CA ARG A 75 -4.95 -3.78 19.13
C ARG A 75 -6.13 -4.45 18.42
N VAL A 76 -6.71 -3.79 17.42
CA VAL A 76 -7.83 -4.36 16.66
C VAL A 76 -7.36 -5.44 15.69
N ILE A 77 -6.21 -5.26 15.06
CA ILE A 77 -5.60 -6.30 14.20
C ILE A 77 -5.33 -7.58 15.00
N ASP A 78 -4.83 -7.44 16.23
CA ASP A 78 -4.65 -8.53 17.20
C ASP A 78 -3.86 -9.72 16.61
N GLY A 79 -2.74 -9.44 15.96
CA GLY A 79 -1.85 -10.44 15.37
C GLY A 79 -2.37 -11.12 14.09
N ARG A 80 -3.57 -10.77 13.60
CA ARG A 80 -4.12 -11.30 12.34
C ARG A 80 -3.40 -10.71 11.13
N THR A 81 -3.40 -11.44 10.03
CA THR A 81 -2.79 -10.96 8.77
C THR A 81 -3.67 -9.89 8.12
N ILE A 82 -3.02 -8.81 7.69
CA ILE A 82 -3.69 -7.71 7.00
C ILE A 82 -2.73 -7.04 6.00
N HIS A 83 -3.28 -6.47 4.92
CA HIS A 83 -2.54 -5.62 4.01
C HIS A 83 -2.80 -4.14 4.34
N ALA A 84 -1.77 -3.44 4.77
CA ALA A 84 -1.80 -2.02 5.07
C ALA A 84 -1.29 -1.21 3.87
N PHE A 85 -2.19 -0.40 3.26
CA PHE A 85 -1.86 0.50 2.16
C PHE A 85 -1.26 1.82 2.66
N HIS A 86 -0.52 2.52 1.81
CA HIS A 86 -0.01 3.88 2.06
C HIS A 86 0.73 4.02 3.39
N ILE A 87 1.58 3.03 3.69
CA ILE A 87 2.23 2.90 5.01
C ILE A 87 3.09 4.11 5.38
N GLU A 88 3.49 4.91 4.42
CA GLU A 88 4.19 6.17 4.62
C GLU A 88 3.30 7.19 5.35
N GLY A 89 1.98 7.12 5.19
CA GLY A 89 1.00 7.86 5.97
C GLY A 89 0.50 9.17 5.35
N THR A 90 1.14 9.74 4.33
CA THR A 90 0.66 10.99 3.71
C THR A 90 -0.59 10.79 2.84
N GLY A 91 -0.79 9.60 2.34
CA GLY A 91 -2.00 9.23 1.58
C GLY A 91 -3.26 9.22 2.43
N GLY A 92 -3.14 9.04 3.72
CA GLY A 92 -4.23 8.74 4.63
C GLY A 92 -4.53 9.75 5.71
N GLY A 93 -3.90 10.87 5.87
CA GLY A 93 -4.29 11.84 6.87
C GLY A 93 -3.25 12.18 7.94
N HIS A 94 -3.60 12.11 9.23
CA HIS A 94 -2.81 12.70 10.30
C HIS A 94 -2.02 11.72 11.18
N ALA A 95 -1.84 10.49 10.75
CA ALA A 95 -1.17 9.44 11.54
C ALA A 95 0.29 9.18 11.07
N PRO A 96 1.26 10.04 11.41
CA PRO A 96 2.66 9.88 10.97
C PRO A 96 3.34 8.64 11.58
N ASP A 97 2.80 8.11 12.66
CA ASP A 97 3.28 6.94 13.36
C ASP A 97 2.81 5.61 12.73
N VAL A 98 1.90 5.67 11.75
CA VAL A 98 1.36 4.48 11.07
C VAL A 98 2.45 3.65 10.38
N MET A 99 3.57 4.25 10.02
CA MET A 99 4.75 3.59 9.47
C MET A 99 5.32 2.51 10.41
N ARG A 100 5.02 2.53 11.71
CA ARG A 100 5.39 1.49 12.67
C ARG A 100 4.80 0.12 12.31
N LEU A 101 3.69 0.09 11.59
CA LEU A 101 3.09 -1.17 11.09
C LEU A 101 4.05 -1.96 10.19
N ALA A 102 5.02 -1.31 9.56
CA ALA A 102 6.05 -1.98 8.76
C ALA A 102 7.00 -2.86 9.59
N GLY A 103 7.02 -2.70 10.91
CA GLY A 103 7.79 -3.55 11.83
C GLY A 103 7.03 -4.78 12.35
N GLU A 104 5.76 -4.92 12.02
CA GLU A 104 4.92 -6.01 12.52
C GLU A 104 4.96 -7.23 11.58
N PRO A 105 5.27 -8.43 12.09
CA PRO A 105 5.51 -9.60 11.24
C PRO A 105 4.27 -10.14 10.51
N ASN A 106 3.08 -9.79 10.97
CA ASN A 106 1.80 -10.21 10.43
C ASN A 106 1.17 -9.18 9.47
N ILE A 107 1.82 -8.02 9.28
CA ILE A 107 1.28 -6.94 8.44
C ILE A 107 2.04 -6.87 7.12
N LEU A 108 1.32 -7.08 6.03
CA LEU A 108 1.83 -6.86 4.68
C LEU A 108 1.66 -5.38 4.34
N THR A 109 2.74 -4.72 3.96
CA THR A 109 2.75 -3.27 3.77
C THR A 109 2.96 -2.88 2.32
N SER A 110 2.34 -1.79 1.88
CA SER A 110 2.58 -1.21 0.58
C SER A 110 2.66 0.31 0.63
N SER A 111 3.37 0.87 -0.33
CA SER A 111 3.51 2.32 -0.56
C SER A 111 3.02 2.71 -1.95
N THR A 112 2.66 3.97 -2.11
CA THR A 112 2.19 4.54 -3.38
C THR A 112 3.27 5.30 -4.10
N ASN A 113 3.30 5.24 -5.42
CA ASN A 113 4.38 5.76 -6.24
C ASN A 113 4.65 7.27 -6.16
N PRO A 114 3.75 8.16 -5.78
CA PRO A 114 4.11 9.57 -5.66
C PRO A 114 5.09 9.89 -4.54
N THR A 115 5.18 9.05 -3.49
CA THR A 115 5.99 9.32 -2.31
C THR A 115 7.46 8.92 -2.49
N PHE A 116 7.74 8.00 -3.41
CA PHE A 116 9.08 7.45 -3.63
C PHE A 116 9.52 7.50 -5.11
N PRO A 117 10.86 7.49 -5.40
CA PRO A 117 11.92 7.79 -4.45
C PRO A 117 11.86 9.23 -3.96
N PHE A 118 12.23 9.45 -2.70
CA PHE A 118 12.28 10.79 -2.13
C PHE A 118 13.37 11.62 -2.79
N GLY A 119 13.01 12.81 -3.26
CA GLY A 119 13.91 13.71 -3.95
C GLY A 119 13.45 15.15 -3.83
N LEU A 120 14.15 16.05 -4.50
CA LEU A 120 13.99 17.51 -4.37
C LEU A 120 12.54 17.99 -4.51
N ASN A 121 11.78 17.40 -5.43
CA ASN A 121 10.41 17.84 -5.75
C ASN A 121 9.32 16.92 -5.19
N THR A 122 9.65 15.81 -4.56
CA THR A 122 8.67 14.77 -4.16
C THR A 122 7.58 15.33 -3.25
N ALA A 123 7.96 16.08 -2.22
CA ALA A 123 7.00 16.67 -1.30
C ALA A 123 6.07 17.70 -1.96
N ALA A 124 6.62 18.53 -2.85
CA ALA A 124 5.83 19.52 -3.58
C ALA A 124 4.86 18.87 -4.59
N GLU A 125 5.32 17.85 -5.30
CA GLU A 125 4.49 17.05 -6.20
C GLU A 125 3.33 16.38 -5.44
N HIS A 126 3.64 15.79 -4.29
CA HIS A 126 2.63 15.10 -3.50
C HIS A 126 1.62 16.08 -2.88
N ALA A 127 2.05 17.24 -2.40
CA ALA A 127 1.16 18.28 -1.92
C ALA A 127 0.16 18.74 -3.00
N ALA A 128 0.64 18.96 -4.22
CA ALA A 128 -0.23 19.30 -5.35
C ALA A 128 -1.23 18.17 -5.68
N MET A 129 -0.84 16.91 -5.53
CA MET A 129 -1.76 15.78 -5.70
C MET A 129 -2.79 15.71 -4.58
N VAL A 130 -2.42 15.96 -3.32
CA VAL A 130 -3.36 16.05 -2.19
C VAL A 130 -4.41 17.13 -2.45
N GLU A 131 -3.99 18.33 -2.86
CA GLU A 131 -4.90 19.41 -3.20
C GLU A 131 -5.89 19.02 -4.31
N LEU A 132 -5.38 18.40 -5.38
CA LEU A 132 -6.19 18.00 -6.53
C LEU A 132 -7.22 16.91 -6.15
N VAL A 133 -6.79 15.85 -5.49
CA VAL A 133 -7.60 14.66 -5.21
C VAL A 133 -8.68 14.95 -4.17
N HIS A 134 -8.35 15.73 -3.15
CA HIS A 134 -9.30 16.14 -2.13
C HIS A 134 -10.12 17.39 -2.52
N VAL A 135 -9.95 17.88 -3.75
CA VAL A 135 -10.65 19.09 -4.26
C VAL A 135 -10.45 20.29 -3.34
N LEU A 136 -9.24 20.41 -2.76
CA LEU A 136 -8.89 21.50 -1.85
C LEU A 136 -8.74 22.82 -2.60
N ARG A 137 -9.09 23.88 -1.92
CA ARG A 137 -9.02 25.25 -2.48
C ARG A 137 -7.83 25.99 -1.89
N ALA A 138 -6.82 26.30 -2.70
CA ALA A 138 -5.63 27.02 -2.27
C ALA A 138 -5.91 28.43 -1.71
N ASP A 139 -7.08 29.02 -2.07
CA ASP A 139 -7.53 30.32 -1.55
C ASP A 139 -8.18 30.23 -0.14
N LEU A 140 -8.44 29.02 0.36
CA LEU A 140 -8.91 28.77 1.71
C LEU A 140 -7.74 28.37 2.62
N PRO A 141 -7.41 29.16 3.66
CA PRO A 141 -6.26 28.85 4.53
C PRO A 141 -6.31 27.48 5.18
N GLY A 142 -7.49 26.99 5.56
CA GLY A 142 -7.69 25.67 6.14
C GLY A 142 -7.34 24.54 5.18
N ASP A 143 -7.76 24.64 3.92
CA ASP A 143 -7.52 23.63 2.88
C ASP A 143 -6.01 23.55 2.55
N ALA A 144 -5.38 24.72 2.34
CA ALA A 144 -3.96 24.80 2.10
C ALA A 144 -3.12 24.26 3.29
N GLN A 145 -3.61 24.45 4.53
CA GLN A 145 -2.97 23.91 5.72
C GLN A 145 -3.11 22.38 5.77
N LEU A 146 -4.30 21.85 5.47
CA LEU A 146 -4.55 20.40 5.43
C LEU A 146 -3.59 19.68 4.49
N ALA A 147 -3.37 20.21 3.27
CA ALA A 147 -2.41 19.64 2.33
C ALA A 147 -0.99 19.61 2.90
N ARG A 148 -0.55 20.74 3.50
CA ARG A 148 0.78 20.84 4.10
C ARG A 148 0.98 19.89 5.31
N ASP A 149 -0.04 19.74 6.13
CA ASP A 149 0.04 18.88 7.32
C ASP A 149 0.09 17.39 6.98
N ARG A 150 -0.50 17.00 5.85
CA ARG A 150 -0.45 15.62 5.36
C ARG A 150 0.90 15.23 4.78
N VAL A 151 1.60 16.16 4.14
CA VAL A 151 2.86 15.85 3.45
C VAL A 151 4.05 15.98 4.40
N ARG A 152 4.74 14.87 4.63
CA ARG A 152 5.83 14.77 5.61
C ARG A 152 7.10 14.28 4.93
N PRO A 153 8.03 15.19 4.58
CA PRO A 153 9.31 14.81 3.95
C PRO A 153 10.11 13.77 4.74
N ALA A 154 10.01 13.79 6.08
CA ALA A 154 10.72 12.85 6.93
C ALA A 154 10.22 11.40 6.78
N THR A 155 8.90 11.21 6.68
CA THR A 155 8.32 9.87 6.45
C THR A 155 8.60 9.38 5.04
N MET A 156 8.54 10.25 4.03
CA MET A 156 8.93 9.91 2.66
C MET A 156 10.40 9.45 2.56
N ALA A 157 11.31 10.16 3.22
CA ALA A 157 12.73 9.76 3.23
C ALA A 157 12.96 8.44 3.99
N ALA A 158 12.22 8.21 5.09
CA ALA A 158 12.30 6.96 5.83
C ALA A 158 11.70 5.79 5.05
N GLU A 159 10.66 6.03 4.27
CA GLU A 159 10.02 5.04 3.39
C GLU A 159 11.01 4.39 2.43
N ASP A 160 11.86 5.17 1.78
CA ASP A 160 12.89 4.68 0.85
C ASP A 160 13.79 3.64 1.53
N VAL A 161 14.23 3.93 2.77
CA VAL A 161 15.07 3.02 3.55
C VAL A 161 14.31 1.75 3.95
N LEU A 162 13.05 1.87 4.35
CA LEU A 162 12.22 0.71 4.72
C LEU A 162 11.96 -0.20 3.51
N HIS A 163 11.81 0.37 2.32
CA HIS A 163 11.75 -0.41 1.10
C HIS A 163 13.02 -1.22 0.85
N ASP A 164 14.18 -0.61 1.04
CA ASP A 164 15.47 -1.27 0.81
C ASP A 164 15.79 -2.34 1.88
N LEU A 165 15.28 -2.15 3.10
CA LEU A 165 15.35 -3.14 4.17
C LEU A 165 14.36 -4.31 3.97
N GLY A 166 13.42 -4.22 3.02
CA GLY A 166 12.39 -5.23 2.79
C GLY A 166 11.21 -5.16 3.75
N LEU A 167 11.11 -4.12 4.56
CA LEU A 167 10.03 -3.92 5.53
C LEU A 167 8.75 -3.36 4.89
N ILE A 168 8.88 -2.72 3.72
CA ILE A 168 7.74 -2.40 2.86
C ILE A 168 7.74 -3.40 1.72
N HIS A 169 6.72 -4.24 1.68
CA HIS A 169 6.67 -5.45 0.86
C HIS A 169 6.29 -5.19 -0.59
N MET A 170 5.46 -4.17 -0.85
CA MET A 170 4.86 -3.93 -2.16
C MET A 170 4.91 -2.45 -2.54
N THR A 171 4.87 -2.20 -3.85
CA THR A 171 4.65 -0.88 -4.42
C THR A 171 3.33 -0.86 -5.18
N THR A 172 2.56 0.20 -4.98
CA THR A 172 1.24 0.37 -5.58
C THR A 172 1.14 1.68 -6.34
N SER A 173 0.12 1.82 -7.16
CA SER A 173 -0.11 3.07 -7.90
C SER A 173 -1.02 4.03 -7.15
N ASP A 174 -1.94 3.52 -6.34
CA ASP A 174 -3.07 4.28 -5.83
C ASP A 174 -3.80 5.09 -6.93
N SER A 175 -3.91 4.47 -8.09
CA SER A 175 -4.50 5.09 -9.28
C SER A 175 -5.93 5.52 -9.00
N GLN A 176 -6.30 6.74 -9.38
CA GLN A 176 -7.58 7.42 -9.07
C GLN A 176 -7.73 7.88 -7.60
N GLY A 177 -6.80 7.51 -6.73
CA GLY A 177 -6.56 8.18 -5.46
C GLY A 177 -5.46 9.22 -5.63
N MET A 178 -4.24 8.93 -5.17
CA MET A 178 -3.11 9.86 -5.30
C MET A 178 -1.91 9.28 -6.05
N GLY A 179 -2.11 8.48 -7.09
CA GLY A 179 -1.01 7.85 -7.79
C GLY A 179 -1.16 7.72 -9.30
N ARG A 180 -0.08 7.23 -9.92
CA ARG A 180 0.05 7.12 -11.38
C ARG A 180 0.43 5.69 -11.75
N ILE A 181 -0.51 4.94 -12.29
CA ILE A 181 -0.31 3.52 -12.64
C ILE A 181 0.88 3.31 -13.59
N GLY A 182 1.05 4.17 -14.58
CA GLY A 182 2.15 4.08 -15.56
C GLY A 182 3.55 4.33 -15.00
N GLU A 183 3.66 4.85 -13.78
CA GLU A 183 4.94 5.14 -13.15
C GLU A 183 5.35 4.11 -12.08
N THR A 184 4.46 3.23 -11.67
CA THR A 184 4.69 2.35 -10.52
C THR A 184 5.97 1.55 -10.65
N LEU A 185 6.12 0.78 -11.73
CA LEU A 185 7.31 -0.04 -11.91
C LEU A 185 8.57 0.80 -12.13
N ARG A 186 8.47 1.87 -12.93
CA ARG A 186 9.60 2.77 -13.17
C ARG A 186 10.12 3.38 -11.85
N ARG A 187 9.24 3.93 -11.01
CA ARG A 187 9.63 4.51 -9.72
C ARG A 187 10.16 3.46 -8.75
N THR A 188 9.63 2.24 -8.77
CA THR A 188 10.16 1.12 -8.01
C THR A 188 11.62 0.84 -8.38
N MET A 189 11.96 0.79 -9.68
CA MET A 189 13.34 0.58 -10.13
C MET A 189 14.24 1.80 -9.88
N GLN A 190 13.71 3.02 -10.02
CA GLN A 190 14.43 4.23 -9.64
C GLN A 190 14.78 4.23 -8.15
N LEU A 191 13.85 3.79 -7.28
CA LEU A 191 14.12 3.67 -5.86
C LEU A 191 15.24 2.66 -5.57
N ALA A 192 15.25 1.51 -6.26
CA ALA A 192 16.34 0.55 -6.15
C ALA A 192 17.70 1.18 -6.49
N SER A 193 17.75 1.98 -7.56
CA SER A 193 18.96 2.70 -7.98
C SER A 193 19.39 3.75 -6.95
N VAL A 194 18.45 4.57 -6.46
CA VAL A 194 18.73 5.58 -5.42
C VAL A 194 19.25 4.93 -4.14
N MET A 195 18.66 3.81 -3.73
CA MET A 195 19.10 3.09 -2.53
C MET A 195 20.47 2.42 -2.72
N ARG A 196 20.78 1.94 -3.92
CA ARG A 196 22.13 1.46 -4.24
C ARG A 196 23.17 2.57 -4.08
N ASP A 197 22.88 3.76 -4.61
CA ASP A 197 23.80 4.91 -4.52
C ASP A 197 23.96 5.39 -3.07
N ALA A 198 22.90 5.38 -2.29
CA ALA A 198 22.90 5.85 -0.91
C ALA A 198 23.51 4.87 0.09
N ARG A 199 23.33 3.56 -0.12
CA ARG A 199 23.66 2.51 0.86
C ARG A 199 24.76 1.54 0.38
N GLY A 200 25.22 1.68 -0.86
CA GLY A 200 26.15 0.74 -1.50
C GLY A 200 25.44 -0.52 -2.03
N ALA A 201 26.19 -1.34 -2.75
CA ALA A 201 25.69 -2.60 -3.29
C ALA A 201 25.37 -3.59 -2.15
N ALA A 202 24.35 -4.41 -2.36
CA ALA A 202 24.01 -5.53 -1.49
C ALA A 202 24.67 -6.81 -2.05
N GLY A 203 25.91 -7.08 -1.65
CA GLY A 203 26.73 -8.16 -2.19
C GLY A 203 27.56 -7.73 -3.41
N ASP A 204 28.09 -8.71 -4.13
CA ASP A 204 29.05 -8.46 -5.22
C ASP A 204 28.42 -7.90 -6.50
N ASP A 205 27.15 -8.25 -6.78
CA ASP A 205 26.44 -7.93 -8.03
C ASP A 205 25.11 -7.20 -7.85
N ASP A 206 24.69 -6.95 -6.62
CA ASP A 206 23.42 -6.29 -6.25
C ASP A 206 22.14 -7.02 -6.73
N ASN A 207 22.22 -8.27 -7.19
CA ASN A 207 21.09 -9.04 -7.69
C ASN A 207 20.01 -9.25 -6.64
N ASP A 208 20.36 -9.41 -5.37
CA ASP A 208 19.40 -9.55 -4.26
C ASP A 208 18.51 -8.33 -4.13
N ARG A 209 19.07 -7.12 -4.33
CA ARG A 209 18.27 -5.90 -4.35
C ARG A 209 17.34 -5.88 -5.56
N VAL A 210 17.83 -6.18 -6.74
CA VAL A 210 17.02 -6.23 -7.97
C VAL A 210 15.84 -7.19 -7.80
N LEU A 211 16.09 -8.41 -7.32
CA LEU A 211 15.03 -9.40 -7.06
C LEU A 211 14.02 -8.93 -6.03
N ARG A 212 14.50 -8.30 -4.94
CA ARG A 212 13.61 -7.72 -3.90
C ARG A 212 12.68 -6.66 -4.48
N TYR A 213 13.18 -5.78 -5.33
CA TYR A 213 12.37 -4.72 -5.92
C TYR A 213 11.44 -5.24 -7.02
N LEU A 214 11.84 -6.22 -7.80
CA LEU A 214 10.94 -6.92 -8.73
C LEU A 214 9.80 -7.62 -7.99
N ALA A 215 10.10 -8.29 -6.87
CA ALA A 215 9.10 -8.98 -6.06
C ALA A 215 8.00 -8.05 -5.57
N LYS A 216 8.28 -6.76 -5.32
CA LYS A 216 7.30 -5.76 -4.85
C LYS A 216 6.14 -5.52 -5.83
N ALA A 217 6.34 -5.79 -7.11
CA ALA A 217 5.33 -5.60 -8.17
C ALA A 217 4.91 -6.93 -8.83
N THR A 218 5.41 -8.06 -8.35
CA THR A 218 5.14 -9.38 -8.92
C THR A 218 4.64 -10.38 -7.88
N ILE A 219 5.54 -11.13 -7.26
CA ILE A 219 5.15 -12.22 -6.34
C ILE A 219 4.56 -11.72 -5.02
N ASN A 220 5.05 -10.61 -4.46
CA ASN A 220 4.57 -10.12 -3.17
C ASN A 220 3.07 -9.73 -3.20
N PRO A 221 2.57 -8.94 -4.17
CA PRO A 221 1.13 -8.71 -4.29
C PRO A 221 0.34 -9.98 -4.57
N ALA A 222 0.89 -10.94 -5.31
CA ALA A 222 0.23 -12.22 -5.55
C ALA A 222 0.07 -13.03 -4.25
N ILE A 223 1.09 -13.05 -3.39
CA ILE A 223 1.02 -13.65 -2.05
C ILE A 223 0.00 -12.89 -1.19
N ALA A 224 0.07 -11.56 -1.16
CA ALA A 224 -0.81 -10.73 -0.35
C ALA A 224 -2.30 -10.94 -0.64
N HIS A 225 -2.64 -11.29 -1.88
CA HIS A 225 -4.01 -11.50 -2.33
C HIS A 225 -4.39 -12.99 -2.53
N GLY A 226 -3.53 -13.92 -2.08
CA GLY A 226 -3.81 -15.36 -2.12
C GLY A 226 -3.82 -16.00 -3.52
N ILE A 227 -3.25 -15.34 -4.53
CA ILE A 227 -3.24 -15.79 -5.93
C ILE A 227 -1.84 -16.20 -6.43
N ALA A 228 -0.89 -16.36 -5.52
CA ALA A 228 0.49 -16.71 -5.87
C ALA A 228 0.65 -18.10 -6.50
N HIS A 229 -0.36 -18.96 -6.38
CA HIS A 229 -0.40 -20.25 -7.06
C HIS A 229 -0.66 -20.15 -8.57
N ASP A 230 -1.26 -19.03 -9.02
CA ASP A 230 -1.59 -18.79 -10.42
C ASP A 230 -0.68 -17.77 -11.12
N VAL A 231 -0.20 -16.76 -10.38
CA VAL A 231 0.53 -15.61 -10.95
C VAL A 231 1.71 -15.16 -10.07
N GLY A 232 2.46 -14.19 -10.55
CA GLY A 232 3.48 -13.47 -9.77
C GLY A 232 4.91 -14.01 -9.91
N SER A 233 5.10 -15.20 -10.51
CA SER A 233 6.43 -15.77 -10.78
C SER A 233 6.42 -16.60 -12.06
N LEU A 234 7.61 -16.81 -12.64
CA LEU A 234 7.82 -17.63 -13.82
C LEU A 234 8.04 -19.10 -13.41
N GLU A 235 6.96 -19.82 -13.18
CA GLU A 235 6.97 -21.22 -12.76
C GLU A 235 6.04 -22.06 -13.64
N VAL A 236 6.39 -23.34 -13.78
CA VAL A 236 5.56 -24.29 -14.53
C VAL A 236 4.19 -24.46 -13.85
N GLY A 237 3.14 -24.28 -14.61
CA GLY A 237 1.75 -24.38 -14.12
C GLY A 237 1.08 -23.04 -13.81
N LYS A 238 1.82 -21.95 -13.76
CA LYS A 238 1.27 -20.60 -13.61
C LYS A 238 0.91 -19.96 -14.95
N LEU A 239 0.09 -18.92 -14.91
CA LEU A 239 -0.25 -18.12 -16.08
C LEU A 239 0.99 -17.44 -16.65
N ALA A 240 1.11 -17.45 -17.97
CA ALA A 240 2.24 -16.88 -18.68
C ALA A 240 2.11 -15.36 -18.88
N ASP A 241 1.93 -14.62 -17.79
CA ASP A 241 1.90 -13.16 -17.78
C ASP A 241 3.35 -12.63 -17.79
N ILE A 242 3.91 -12.53 -19.00
CA ILE A 242 5.34 -12.23 -19.21
C ILE A 242 5.50 -10.87 -19.88
N VAL A 243 6.36 -10.04 -19.34
CA VAL A 243 6.77 -8.77 -19.94
C VAL A 243 8.23 -8.84 -20.35
N LEU A 244 8.51 -8.50 -21.59
CA LEU A 244 9.87 -8.36 -22.12
C LEU A 244 10.25 -6.88 -22.10
N TRP A 245 11.39 -6.58 -21.49
CA TRP A 245 11.95 -5.24 -21.42
C TRP A 245 13.14 -5.11 -22.35
N GLU A 246 13.18 -4.05 -23.13
CA GLU A 246 14.41 -3.66 -23.83
C GLU A 246 15.25 -2.81 -22.86
N PRO A 247 16.52 -3.20 -22.61
CA PRO A 247 17.40 -2.36 -21.83
C PRO A 247 17.69 -1.07 -22.62
N GLY A 248 17.42 0.09 -22.03
CA GLY A 248 17.64 1.41 -22.61
C GLY A 248 19.11 1.85 -22.51
#